data_d440cda76b12f8f6c869f0c66fe92b70
#
_entry.id   d440cda76b12f8f6c869f0c66fe92b70
#
_cell.length_a   1.000
_cell.length_b   1.000
_cell.length_c   1.000
_cell.angle_alpha   90.00
_cell.angle_beta   90.00
_cell.angle_gamma   90.00
#
_symmetry.space_group_name_H-M   'P 1'
#
loop_
_entity.id
_entity.type
_entity.pdbx_description
1 polymer ?
#
loop_
_entity_poly.entity_id
_entity_poly.type
_entity_poly.pdbx_seq_one_letter_code
_entity_poly.pdbx_strand_id
1 'polypeptide(L)'
;NVVAYSFGEGDDVLFCLNGGPGLPCDYVRDAHSWLADKGYRVVAYDQLGCGSSDRPDDPSLWTIERYVEEAETVRKTLNLGKVHLYGQSWGTWFGIEYALTYPDNFKTITLADGAADIPHLVSELKRLRQALGPETEAMMQRHEAEGSLDHPEYQSAITILNYRHVCRLDVWPDAVNRSL
;
A
#
# COMPACT_ATOMS: atom_id res chain seq x y z
N ASN A 1 2.01 -16.82 8.28
CA ASN A 1 2.57 -15.83 9.21
C ASN A 1 2.81 -14.51 8.48
N VAL A 2 2.77 -13.38 9.23
CA VAL A 2 3.16 -12.06 8.74
C VAL A 2 4.35 -11.53 9.54
N VAL A 3 5.18 -10.70 8.91
CA VAL A 3 6.36 -10.09 9.53
C VAL A 3 6.04 -8.63 9.83
N ALA A 4 6.20 -8.24 11.08
CA ALA A 4 5.98 -6.87 11.54
C ALA A 4 7.29 -6.23 12.03
N TYR A 5 7.39 -4.92 11.83
CA TYR A 5 8.51 -4.08 12.21
C TYR A 5 8.03 -3.03 13.20
N SER A 6 8.79 -2.83 14.29
CA SER A 6 8.46 -1.85 15.33
C SER A 6 9.67 -0.98 15.65
N PHE A 7 9.48 0.32 15.70
CA PHE A 7 10.50 1.33 15.99
C PHE A 7 10.01 2.24 17.10
N GLY A 8 10.87 2.51 18.09
CA GLY A 8 10.49 3.29 19.28
C GLY A 8 9.65 2.47 20.28
N GLU A 9 9.45 3.08 21.45
CA GLU A 9 8.75 2.47 22.60
C GLU A 9 7.70 3.43 23.20
N GLY A 10 7.30 4.47 22.44
CA GLY A 10 6.32 5.45 22.93
C GLY A 10 4.91 4.86 23.10
N ASP A 11 4.14 5.48 23.99
CA ASP A 11 2.74 5.10 24.25
C ASP A 11 1.79 5.51 23.09
N ASP A 12 2.22 6.46 22.26
CA ASP A 12 1.51 6.83 21.04
C ASP A 12 2.01 5.97 19.87
N VAL A 13 1.14 5.07 19.41
CA VAL A 13 1.44 4.12 18.36
C VAL A 13 0.93 4.61 17.01
N LEU A 14 1.84 4.75 16.03
CA LEU A 14 1.47 4.89 14.62
C LEU A 14 1.46 3.49 13.98
N PHE A 15 0.30 3.01 13.57
CA PHE A 15 0.14 1.73 12.89
C PHE A 15 -0.09 1.96 11.40
N CYS A 16 0.86 1.52 10.58
CA CYS A 16 0.91 1.79 9.15
C CYS A 16 0.41 0.59 8.33
N LEU A 17 -0.54 0.88 7.43
CA LEU A 17 -1.06 -0.04 6.42
C LEU A 17 -0.57 0.41 5.04
N ASN A 18 0.24 -0.42 4.41
CA ASN A 18 0.83 -0.13 3.10
C ASN A 18 -0.13 -0.37 1.92
N GLY A 19 0.26 0.16 0.78
CA GLY A 19 -0.45 0.05 -0.49
C GLY A 19 -0.24 -1.27 -1.21
N GLY A 20 -0.67 -1.31 -2.45
CA GLY A 20 -0.68 -2.46 -3.33
C GLY A 20 -2.09 -2.70 -3.87
N PRO A 21 -2.77 -3.84 -3.58
CA PRO A 21 -2.31 -4.96 -2.72
C PRO A 21 -1.04 -5.63 -3.23
N GLY A 22 -0.25 -6.16 -2.28
CA GLY A 22 0.92 -6.97 -2.59
C GLY A 22 2.27 -6.23 -2.57
N LEU A 23 2.32 -4.94 -2.27
CA LEU A 23 3.58 -4.24 -2.01
C LEU A 23 4.09 -4.55 -0.59
N PRO A 24 5.41 -4.68 -0.38
CA PRO A 24 5.98 -4.74 0.96
C PRO A 24 5.86 -3.39 1.68
N CYS A 25 5.96 -3.40 3.00
CA CYS A 25 5.78 -2.20 3.82
C CYS A 25 6.98 -1.24 3.84
N ASP A 26 8.08 -1.55 3.14
CA ASP A 26 9.35 -0.81 3.19
C ASP A 26 9.17 0.70 3.06
N TYR A 27 8.42 1.16 2.09
CA TYR A 27 8.29 2.59 1.80
C TYR A 27 7.49 3.34 2.88
N VAL A 28 6.41 2.77 3.42
CA VAL A 28 5.67 3.40 4.53
C VAL A 28 6.45 3.30 5.84
N ARG A 29 7.14 2.18 6.07
CA ARG A 29 8.01 1.97 7.22
C ARG A 29 9.13 3.01 7.27
N ASP A 30 9.89 3.12 6.19
CA ASP A 30 11.07 3.99 6.13
C ASP A 30 10.67 5.48 6.13
N ALA A 31 9.51 5.82 5.51
CA ALA A 31 8.99 7.18 5.53
C ALA A 31 8.54 7.66 6.92
N HIS A 32 8.18 6.76 7.84
CA HIS A 32 7.60 7.13 9.14
C HIS A 32 8.45 6.71 10.34
N SER A 33 9.47 5.84 10.17
CA SER A 33 10.30 5.31 11.27
C SER A 33 10.97 6.40 12.11
N TRP A 34 11.29 7.57 11.51
CA TRP A 34 11.88 8.73 12.22
C TRP A 34 10.98 9.29 13.34
N LEU A 35 9.68 9.02 13.32
CA LEU A 35 8.77 9.43 14.38
C LEU A 35 9.07 8.74 15.71
N ALA A 36 9.82 7.62 15.69
CA ALA A 36 10.35 7.01 16.89
C ALA A 36 11.23 7.98 17.71
N ASP A 37 12.00 8.83 17.05
CA ASP A 37 12.81 9.89 17.69
C ASP A 37 11.96 11.03 18.27
N LYS A 38 10.66 11.05 17.97
CA LYS A 38 9.67 12.00 18.48
C LYS A 38 8.77 11.41 19.59
N GLY A 39 9.11 10.22 20.07
CA GLY A 39 8.39 9.58 21.15
C GLY A 39 7.19 8.73 20.71
N TYR A 40 7.07 8.43 19.42
CA TYR A 40 6.09 7.47 18.91
C TYR A 40 6.65 6.05 18.90
N ARG A 41 5.75 5.07 18.95
CA ARG A 41 6.04 3.72 18.50
C ARG A 41 5.45 3.52 17.10
N VAL A 42 6.31 3.34 16.10
CA VAL A 42 5.90 3.16 14.71
C VAL A 42 5.88 1.67 14.39
N VAL A 43 4.75 1.17 13.91
CA VAL A 43 4.58 -0.24 13.54
C VAL A 43 4.09 -0.31 12.09
N ALA A 44 4.80 -1.08 11.27
CA ALA A 44 4.41 -1.47 9.93
C ALA A 44 4.58 -2.98 9.78
N TYR A 45 3.87 -3.61 8.85
CA TYR A 45 4.02 -5.04 8.62
C TYR A 45 3.84 -5.37 7.13
N ASP A 46 4.54 -6.40 6.69
CA ASP A 46 4.30 -6.99 5.39
C ASP A 46 3.01 -7.80 5.45
N GLN A 47 2.01 -7.39 4.66
CA GLN A 47 0.75 -8.12 4.56
C GLN A 47 0.99 -9.53 4.02
N LEU A 48 0.11 -10.49 4.32
CA LEU A 48 0.19 -11.82 3.75
C LEU A 48 0.27 -11.74 2.21
N GLY A 49 1.20 -12.47 1.64
CA GLY A 49 1.45 -12.48 0.20
C GLY A 49 2.56 -11.53 -0.28
N CYS A 50 3.13 -10.68 0.59
CA CYS A 50 4.18 -9.76 0.17
C CYS A 50 5.37 -9.69 1.15
N GLY A 51 6.42 -9.01 0.72
CA GLY A 51 7.62 -8.77 1.50
C GLY A 51 8.23 -10.05 2.09
N SER A 52 8.46 -10.03 3.40
CA SER A 52 9.00 -11.15 4.18
C SER A 52 7.93 -12.06 4.80
N SER A 53 6.65 -11.78 4.55
CA SER A 53 5.52 -12.59 5.02
C SER A 53 5.30 -13.82 4.16
N ASP A 54 4.56 -14.82 4.70
CA ASP A 54 4.21 -16.03 3.97
C ASP A 54 3.42 -15.71 2.68
N ARG A 55 3.64 -16.50 1.64
CA ARG A 55 2.99 -16.35 0.32
C ARG A 55 2.21 -17.62 -0.03
N PRO A 56 1.03 -17.83 0.56
CA PRO A 56 0.21 -18.99 0.26
C PRO A 56 -0.38 -18.90 -1.15
N ASP A 57 -0.46 -20.04 -1.83
CA ASP A 57 -1.16 -20.18 -3.10
C ASP A 57 -2.62 -20.59 -2.83
N ASP A 58 -3.39 -19.69 -2.23
CA ASP A 58 -4.80 -19.90 -1.90
C ASP A 58 -5.62 -18.62 -2.19
N PRO A 59 -6.34 -18.58 -3.33
CA PRO A 59 -7.14 -17.43 -3.72
C PRO A 59 -8.23 -17.04 -2.72
N SER A 60 -8.69 -17.94 -1.86
CA SER A 60 -9.71 -17.65 -0.85
C SER A 60 -9.24 -16.69 0.25
N LEU A 61 -7.92 -16.52 0.37
CA LEU A 61 -7.30 -15.61 1.36
C LEU A 61 -7.27 -14.15 0.91
N TRP A 62 -7.58 -13.85 -0.36
CA TRP A 62 -7.47 -12.51 -0.92
C TRP A 62 -8.80 -11.74 -0.80
N THR A 63 -9.27 -11.52 0.43
CA THR A 63 -10.48 -10.76 0.76
C THR A 63 -10.17 -9.61 1.71
N ILE A 64 -10.95 -8.52 1.64
CA ILE A 64 -10.79 -7.35 2.51
C ILE A 64 -10.97 -7.74 3.97
N GLU A 65 -11.95 -8.57 4.26
CA GLU A 65 -12.26 -9.05 5.61
C GLU A 65 -11.05 -9.75 6.24
N ARG A 66 -10.36 -10.57 5.46
CA ARG A 66 -9.16 -11.25 5.94
C ARG A 66 -8.04 -10.27 6.25
N TYR A 67 -7.84 -9.22 5.43
CA TYR A 67 -6.83 -8.18 5.70
C TYR A 67 -7.19 -7.36 6.94
N VAL A 68 -8.47 -7.10 7.19
CA VAL A 68 -8.97 -6.47 8.42
C VAL A 68 -8.63 -7.32 9.64
N GLU A 69 -8.94 -8.62 9.62
CA GLU A 69 -8.63 -9.55 10.70
C GLU A 69 -7.11 -9.74 10.90
N GLU A 70 -6.33 -9.68 9.84
CA GLU A 70 -4.86 -9.71 9.92
C GLU A 70 -4.32 -8.49 10.65
N ALA A 71 -4.76 -7.29 10.28
CA ALA A 71 -4.37 -6.05 10.93
C ALA A 71 -4.74 -6.05 12.43
N GLU A 72 -5.95 -6.51 12.77
CA GLU A 72 -6.39 -6.64 14.16
C GLU A 72 -5.56 -7.68 14.93
N THR A 73 -5.18 -8.77 14.27
CA THR A 73 -4.31 -9.79 14.87
C THR A 73 -2.92 -9.24 15.16
N VAL A 74 -2.34 -8.47 14.23
CA VAL A 74 -1.04 -7.80 14.44
C VAL A 74 -1.16 -6.82 15.62
N ARG A 75 -2.19 -5.97 15.64
CA ARG A 75 -2.43 -5.01 16.72
C ARG A 75 -2.50 -5.70 18.09
N LYS A 76 -3.27 -6.77 18.20
CA LYS A 76 -3.42 -7.55 19.44
C LYS A 76 -2.13 -8.24 19.85
N THR A 77 -1.47 -8.93 18.92
CA THR A 77 -0.25 -9.69 19.19
C THR A 77 0.88 -8.80 19.70
N LEU A 78 0.98 -7.57 19.16
CA LEU A 78 1.99 -6.60 19.56
C LEU A 78 1.54 -5.70 20.73
N ASN A 79 0.34 -5.91 21.28
CA ASN A 79 -0.24 -5.15 22.40
C ASN A 79 -0.24 -3.63 22.14
N LEU A 80 -0.68 -3.20 20.94
CA LEU A 80 -0.59 -1.80 20.52
C LEU A 80 -1.63 -0.87 21.19
N GLY A 81 -2.64 -1.42 21.84
CA GLY A 81 -3.72 -0.61 22.42
C GLY A 81 -4.54 0.13 21.35
N LYS A 82 -4.93 1.38 21.64
CA LYS A 82 -5.52 2.29 20.66
C LYS A 82 -4.40 2.95 19.85
N VAL A 83 -4.55 2.96 18.53
CA VAL A 83 -3.49 3.41 17.61
C VAL A 83 -3.89 4.66 16.81
N HIS A 84 -2.90 5.39 16.33
CA HIS A 84 -3.05 6.28 15.20
C HIS A 84 -2.90 5.42 13.94
N LEU A 85 -3.98 5.23 13.18
CA LEU A 85 -3.96 4.46 11.94
C LEU A 85 -3.48 5.34 10.79
N TYR A 86 -2.52 4.84 10.02
CA TYR A 86 -2.11 5.43 8.75
C TYR A 86 -2.31 4.41 7.64
N GLY A 87 -3.18 4.69 6.68
CA GLY A 87 -3.39 3.87 5.50
C GLY A 87 -2.98 4.62 4.24
N GLN A 88 -2.23 3.97 3.35
CA GLN A 88 -1.81 4.54 2.08
C GLN A 88 -2.29 3.67 0.91
N SER A 89 -2.88 4.30 -0.13
CA SER A 89 -3.38 3.62 -1.32
C SER A 89 -4.34 2.45 -0.97
N TRP A 90 -4.02 1.20 -1.31
CA TRP A 90 -4.77 0.01 -0.87
C TRP A 90 -4.99 -0.03 0.65
N GLY A 91 -3.98 0.39 1.44
CA GLY A 91 -4.10 0.49 2.89
C GLY A 91 -5.19 1.45 3.37
N THR A 92 -5.68 2.37 2.52
CA THR A 92 -6.85 3.19 2.86
C THR A 92 -8.15 2.40 2.74
N TRP A 93 -8.26 1.52 1.76
CA TRP A 93 -9.50 0.79 1.49
C TRP A 93 -9.82 -0.18 2.63
N PHE A 94 -8.92 -1.12 2.90
CA PHE A 94 -9.15 -2.02 4.03
C PHE A 94 -8.98 -1.32 5.39
N GLY A 95 -8.25 -0.21 5.48
CA GLY A 95 -8.17 0.64 6.67
C GLY A 95 -9.50 1.29 7.04
N ILE A 96 -10.31 1.67 6.04
CA ILE A 96 -11.70 2.15 6.26
C ILE A 96 -12.56 1.01 6.82
N GLU A 97 -12.53 -0.17 6.20
CA GLU A 97 -13.28 -1.34 6.66
C GLU A 97 -12.82 -1.78 8.06
N TYR A 98 -11.50 -1.70 8.33
CA TYR A 98 -10.94 -1.95 9.64
C TYR A 98 -11.49 -0.97 10.70
N ALA A 99 -11.56 0.32 10.36
CA ALA A 99 -12.09 1.33 11.26
C ALA A 99 -13.60 1.17 11.50
N LEU A 100 -14.36 0.76 10.50
CA LEU A 100 -15.79 0.48 10.64
C LEU A 100 -16.04 -0.79 11.48
N THR A 101 -15.19 -1.80 11.35
CA THR A 101 -15.31 -3.07 12.08
C THR A 101 -14.90 -2.93 13.55
N TYR A 102 -13.86 -2.13 13.83
CA TYR A 102 -13.26 -1.97 15.16
C TYR A 102 -13.11 -0.48 15.56
N PRO A 103 -14.20 0.30 15.61
CA PRO A 103 -14.14 1.76 15.77
C PRO A 103 -13.43 2.24 17.03
N ASP A 104 -13.45 1.44 18.10
CA ASP A 104 -12.85 1.78 19.39
C ASP A 104 -11.33 1.63 19.44
N ASN A 105 -10.70 1.07 18.40
CA ASN A 105 -9.27 0.79 18.36
C ASN A 105 -8.40 1.98 17.95
N PHE A 106 -9.01 3.10 17.57
CA PHE A 106 -8.29 4.22 16.97
C PHE A 106 -8.33 5.49 17.82
N LYS A 107 -7.19 6.19 17.89
CA LYS A 107 -7.07 7.57 18.37
C LYS A 107 -7.34 8.54 17.22
N THR A 108 -6.73 8.30 16.06
CA THR A 108 -6.93 9.04 14.81
C THR A 108 -6.78 8.11 13.61
N ILE A 109 -7.29 8.54 12.46
CA ILE A 109 -7.16 7.83 11.20
C ILE A 109 -6.66 8.81 10.15
N THR A 110 -5.55 8.48 9.48
CA THR A 110 -5.00 9.22 8.35
C THR A 110 -5.09 8.34 7.11
N LEU A 111 -5.78 8.84 6.09
CA LEU A 111 -5.96 8.17 4.80
C LEU A 111 -5.20 8.95 3.74
N ALA A 112 -4.14 8.35 3.19
CA ALA A 112 -3.25 8.97 2.22
C ALA A 112 -3.38 8.29 0.85
N ASP A 113 -3.57 9.09 -0.19
CA ASP A 113 -3.59 8.66 -1.61
C ASP A 113 -4.60 7.53 -1.88
N GLY A 114 -5.71 7.52 -1.13
CA GLY A 114 -6.77 6.53 -1.27
C GLY A 114 -7.90 7.03 -2.17
N ALA A 115 -8.71 6.10 -2.65
CA ALA A 115 -9.93 6.40 -3.39
C ALA A 115 -11.17 5.91 -2.63
N ALA A 116 -12.14 6.79 -2.46
CA ALA A 116 -13.44 6.44 -1.88
C ALA A 116 -14.45 5.94 -2.96
N ASP A 117 -14.14 6.18 -4.23
CA ASP A 117 -14.96 5.81 -5.39
C ASP A 117 -14.09 5.08 -6.42
N ILE A 118 -14.24 3.76 -6.51
CA ILE A 118 -13.43 2.92 -7.40
C ILE A 118 -13.77 3.15 -8.89
N PRO A 119 -15.03 3.27 -9.32
CA PRO A 119 -15.36 3.66 -10.69
C PRO A 119 -14.70 4.97 -11.11
N HIS A 120 -14.71 5.98 -10.23
CA HIS A 120 -14.04 7.26 -10.50
C HIS A 120 -12.51 7.08 -10.60
N LEU A 121 -11.88 6.35 -9.68
CA LEU A 121 -10.45 6.03 -9.74
C LEU A 121 -10.07 5.39 -11.08
N VAL A 122 -10.81 4.38 -11.52
CA VAL A 122 -10.55 3.67 -12.79
C VAL A 122 -10.66 4.63 -13.97
N SER A 123 -11.65 5.53 -13.99
CA SER A 123 -11.81 6.53 -15.04
C SER A 123 -10.64 7.51 -15.09
N GLU A 124 -10.15 7.95 -13.94
CA GLU A 124 -9.01 8.86 -13.85
C GLU A 124 -7.69 8.19 -14.24
N LEU A 125 -7.45 6.95 -13.83
CA LEU A 125 -6.28 6.18 -14.27
C LEU A 125 -6.26 6.04 -15.80
N LYS A 126 -7.42 5.77 -16.41
CA LYS A 126 -7.56 5.72 -17.88
C LYS A 126 -7.24 7.07 -18.52
N ARG A 127 -7.73 8.17 -17.95
CA ARG A 127 -7.43 9.54 -18.43
C ARG A 127 -5.95 9.86 -18.36
N LEU A 128 -5.27 9.51 -17.24
CA LEU A 128 -3.83 9.71 -17.07
C LEU A 128 -3.03 8.91 -18.10
N ARG A 129 -3.44 7.69 -18.37
CA ARG A 129 -2.83 6.82 -19.36
C ARG A 129 -3.01 7.36 -20.78
N GLN A 130 -4.20 7.80 -21.14
CA GLN A 130 -4.47 8.43 -22.44
C GLN A 130 -3.65 9.70 -22.69
N ALA A 131 -3.27 10.41 -21.62
CA ALA A 131 -2.38 11.57 -21.70
C ALA A 131 -0.94 11.24 -22.13
N LEU A 132 -0.56 9.95 -22.24
CA LEU A 132 0.68 9.52 -22.86
C LEU A 132 0.67 9.64 -24.40
N GLY A 133 -0.50 9.81 -24.99
CA GLY A 133 -0.72 9.90 -26.43
C GLY A 133 -1.34 8.63 -27.02
N PRO A 134 -2.04 8.76 -28.16
CA PRO A 134 -2.84 7.68 -28.74
C PRO A 134 -2.01 6.46 -29.17
N GLU A 135 -0.80 6.66 -29.64
CA GLU A 135 0.09 5.57 -30.08
C GLU A 135 0.54 4.73 -28.88
N THR A 136 0.94 5.39 -27.76
CA THR A 136 1.32 4.71 -26.53
C THR A 136 0.15 3.96 -25.94
N GLU A 137 -1.04 4.57 -25.92
CA GLU A 137 -2.25 3.91 -25.43
C GLU A 137 -2.60 2.67 -26.26
N ALA A 138 -2.55 2.74 -27.59
CA ALA A 138 -2.80 1.60 -28.47
C ALA A 138 -1.76 0.48 -28.28
N MET A 139 -0.50 0.83 -28.09
CA MET A 139 0.58 -0.12 -27.79
C MET A 139 0.30 -0.83 -26.46
N MET A 140 -0.05 -0.10 -25.42
CA MET A 140 -0.34 -0.68 -24.10
C MET A 140 -1.54 -1.64 -24.16
N GLN A 141 -2.62 -1.24 -24.84
CA GLN A 141 -3.81 -2.08 -25.03
C GLN A 141 -3.49 -3.37 -25.78
N ARG A 142 -2.61 -3.32 -26.78
CA ARG A 142 -2.16 -4.52 -27.50
C ARG A 142 -1.45 -5.49 -26.58
N HIS A 143 -0.47 -5.03 -25.77
CA HIS A 143 0.24 -5.87 -24.82
C HIS A 143 -0.66 -6.48 -23.76
N GLU A 144 -1.66 -5.73 -23.30
CA GLU A 144 -2.68 -6.23 -22.36
C GLU A 144 -3.54 -7.34 -22.98
N ALA A 145 -3.96 -7.17 -24.23
CA ALA A 145 -4.74 -8.18 -24.93
C ALA A 145 -3.93 -9.44 -25.22
N GLU A 146 -2.63 -9.31 -25.45
CA GLU A 146 -1.69 -10.43 -25.70
C GLU A 146 -1.15 -11.07 -24.40
N GLY A 147 -1.36 -10.46 -23.23
CA GLY A 147 -0.79 -10.90 -21.96
C GLY A 147 0.72 -10.72 -21.85
N SER A 148 1.31 -9.83 -22.67
CA SER A 148 2.76 -9.56 -22.76
C SER A 148 3.15 -8.32 -21.93
N LEU A 149 2.73 -8.27 -20.66
CA LEU A 149 2.92 -7.10 -19.78
C LEU A 149 4.38 -6.87 -19.37
N ASP A 150 5.24 -7.88 -19.48
CA ASP A 150 6.68 -7.82 -19.24
C ASP A 150 7.49 -7.28 -20.43
N HIS A 151 6.84 -7.03 -21.57
CA HIS A 151 7.51 -6.50 -22.75
C HIS A 151 8.13 -5.12 -22.45
N PRO A 152 9.41 -4.85 -22.86
CA PRO A 152 10.12 -3.61 -22.54
C PRO A 152 9.39 -2.33 -22.97
N GLU A 153 8.65 -2.38 -24.08
CA GLU A 153 7.86 -1.25 -24.57
C GLU A 153 6.71 -0.90 -23.61
N TYR A 154 5.98 -1.91 -23.11
CA TYR A 154 4.94 -1.74 -22.11
C TYR A 154 5.52 -1.22 -20.79
N GLN A 155 6.59 -1.83 -20.30
CA GLN A 155 7.27 -1.46 -19.06
C GLN A 155 7.83 -0.03 -19.11
N SER A 156 8.28 0.43 -20.28
CA SER A 156 8.71 1.81 -20.47
C SER A 156 7.56 2.82 -20.31
N ALA A 157 6.38 2.51 -20.82
CA ALA A 157 5.18 3.32 -20.63
C ALA A 157 4.73 3.36 -19.16
N ILE A 158 4.74 2.22 -18.48
CA ILE A 158 4.47 2.11 -17.02
C ILE A 158 5.49 2.97 -16.24
N THR A 159 6.77 2.90 -16.59
CA THR A 159 7.82 3.70 -15.94
C THR A 159 7.52 5.20 -16.06
N ILE A 160 7.11 5.67 -17.23
CA ILE A 160 6.73 7.08 -17.42
C ILE A 160 5.52 7.45 -16.55
N LEU A 161 4.50 6.61 -16.47
CA LEU A 161 3.35 6.82 -15.61
C LEU A 161 3.76 6.90 -14.13
N ASN A 162 4.62 5.99 -13.70
CA ASN A 162 5.12 5.94 -12.33
C ASN A 162 5.89 7.22 -11.95
N TYR A 163 6.78 7.72 -12.82
CA TYR A 163 7.49 8.98 -12.57
C TYR A 163 6.58 10.21 -12.58
N ARG A 164 5.51 10.18 -13.36
CA ARG A 164 4.54 11.30 -13.42
C ARG A 164 3.55 11.31 -12.27
N HIS A 165 3.16 10.15 -11.77
CA HIS A 165 1.95 10.03 -10.93
C HIS A 165 2.14 9.23 -9.64
N VAL A 166 3.14 8.36 -9.53
CA VAL A 166 3.41 7.57 -8.32
C VAL A 166 4.49 8.23 -7.46
N CYS A 167 5.69 8.42 -8.00
CA CYS A 167 6.76 9.11 -7.30
C CYS A 167 7.45 10.11 -8.24
N ARG A 168 7.24 11.41 -7.99
CA ARG A 168 7.73 12.51 -8.83
C ARG A 168 9.12 13.05 -8.45
N LEU A 169 9.86 12.29 -7.65
CA LEU A 169 11.25 12.61 -7.33
C LEU A 169 12.16 12.19 -8.50
N ASP A 170 13.19 12.98 -8.78
CA ASP A 170 14.18 12.67 -9.82
C ASP A 170 14.95 11.38 -9.50
N VAL A 171 15.22 11.16 -8.21
CA VAL A 171 15.81 9.91 -7.69
C VAL A 171 14.85 9.32 -6.68
N TRP A 172 14.39 8.11 -6.97
CA TRP A 172 13.48 7.42 -6.08
C TRP A 172 14.21 6.91 -4.84
N PRO A 173 13.62 7.05 -3.64
CA PRO A 173 14.15 6.42 -2.44
C PRO A 173 14.27 4.91 -2.61
N ASP A 174 15.32 4.32 -2.02
CA ASP A 174 15.57 2.87 -2.11
C ASP A 174 14.36 2.04 -1.62
N ALA A 175 13.65 2.53 -0.61
CA ALA A 175 12.46 1.87 -0.10
C ALA A 175 11.33 1.80 -1.15
N VAL A 176 11.15 2.85 -1.97
CA VAL A 176 10.18 2.85 -3.08
C VAL A 176 10.63 1.88 -4.17
N ASN A 177 11.92 1.92 -4.55
CA ASN A 177 12.47 0.98 -5.55
C ASN A 177 12.35 -0.49 -5.13
N ARG A 178 12.46 -0.78 -3.82
CA ARG A 178 12.29 -2.17 -3.32
C ARG A 178 10.82 -2.61 -3.27
N SER A 179 9.89 -1.65 -3.23
CA SER A 179 8.46 -1.94 -3.08
C SER A 179 7.74 -2.08 -4.43
N LEU A 180 8.25 -1.50 -5.51
CA LEU A 180 7.72 -1.56 -6.86
C LEU A 180 8.53 -2.52 -7.75
#